data_33065d90761e3ba363233d478c20dc33
#
_entry.id   33065d90761e3ba363233d478c20dc33
#
_cell.length_a   1.000
_cell.length_b   1.000
_cell.length_c   1.000
_cell.angle_alpha   90.00
_cell.angle_beta   90.00
_cell.angle_gamma   90.00
#
_symmetry.space_group_name_H-M   'P 1'
#
loop_
_entity.id
_entity.type
_entity.pdbx_description
1 polymer ?
#
loop_
_entity_poly.entity_id
_entity_poly.type
_entity_poly.pdbx_seq_one_letter_code
_entity_poly.pdbx_strand_id
1 'polypeptide(L)'
;MIELVTQHNDAASTFRDRFNATESGFHHVALAFGDHDQQVQRFNALGYASVTSFKTAEGRGATYLDTVAAIGHATEIYIVNDSLIELYANVRNAAENWNGQHLIIDL
;
A
#
# COMPACT_ATOMS: atom_id res chain seq x y z
N MET A 1 -2.53 7.48 7.68
CA MET A 1 -1.07 7.36 7.42
C MET A 1 -0.79 7.67 5.97
N ILE A 2 0.36 8.26 5.67
CA ILE A 2 0.87 8.47 4.30
C ILE A 2 2.06 7.56 4.13
N GLU A 3 2.12 6.83 3.02
CA GLU A 3 3.27 6.04 2.60
C GLU A 3 3.98 6.76 1.45
N LEU A 4 5.30 6.90 1.55
CA LEU A 4 6.14 7.41 0.48
C LEU A 4 6.96 6.25 -0.08
N VAL A 5 6.81 5.97 -1.37
CA VAL A 5 7.48 4.85 -2.05
C VAL A 5 8.50 5.38 -3.04
N THR A 6 9.72 4.84 -2.97
CA THR A 6 10.77 5.10 -3.95
C THR A 6 11.31 3.77 -4.47
N GLN A 7 11.27 3.58 -5.78
CA GLN A 7 11.87 2.43 -6.44
C GLN A 7 13.23 2.81 -7.03
N HIS A 8 14.30 2.15 -6.58
CA HIS A 8 15.69 2.46 -6.94
C HIS A 8 16.22 1.70 -8.17
N ASN A 9 15.39 0.88 -8.81
CA ASN A 9 15.74 0.12 -10.01
C ASN A 9 14.65 0.20 -11.06
N ASP A 10 14.89 -0.37 -12.23
CA ASP A 10 13.95 -0.39 -13.35
C ASP A 10 13.19 -1.72 -13.49
N ALA A 11 13.14 -2.53 -12.42
CA ALA A 11 12.36 -3.75 -12.42
C ALA A 11 10.85 -3.43 -12.63
N ALA A 12 10.17 -4.30 -13.36
CA ALA A 12 8.72 -4.18 -13.56
C ALA A 12 7.98 -4.20 -12.23
N SER A 13 7.06 -3.28 -12.05
CA SER A 13 6.22 -3.16 -10.86
C SER A 13 4.97 -2.36 -11.14
N THR A 14 3.94 -2.49 -10.31
CA THR A 14 2.74 -1.65 -10.39
C THR A 14 3.05 -0.14 -10.29
N PHE A 15 4.16 0.23 -9.65
CA PHE A 15 4.62 1.63 -9.59
C PHE A 15 5.20 2.08 -10.93
N ARG A 16 6.04 1.23 -11.57
CA ARG A 16 6.63 1.52 -12.90
C ARG A 16 5.63 1.47 -14.04
N ASP A 17 4.54 0.74 -13.89
CA ASP A 17 3.43 0.75 -14.86
C ASP A 17 2.74 2.13 -14.92
N ARG A 18 2.86 2.92 -13.87
CA ARG A 18 2.27 4.25 -13.77
C ARG A 18 3.24 5.42 -13.90
N PHE A 19 4.43 5.27 -13.35
CA PHE A 19 5.42 6.34 -13.27
C PHE A 19 6.78 5.82 -13.70
N ASN A 20 7.42 6.49 -14.65
CA ASN A 20 8.81 6.22 -14.98
C ASN A 20 9.75 6.70 -13.85
N ALA A 21 11.07 6.45 -13.98
CA ALA A 21 12.03 6.72 -12.92
C ALA A 21 12.16 8.22 -12.56
N THR A 22 11.72 9.13 -13.43
CA THR A 22 11.79 10.59 -13.25
C THR A 22 10.46 11.21 -12.88
N GLU A 23 9.40 10.43 -12.88
CA GLU A 23 8.05 10.87 -12.54
C GLU A 23 7.68 10.52 -11.11
N SER A 24 6.82 11.33 -10.55
CA SER A 24 6.20 11.09 -9.25
C SER A 24 4.73 11.47 -9.29
N GLY A 25 3.94 10.87 -8.42
CA GLY A 25 2.52 11.18 -8.35
C GLY A 25 1.79 10.32 -7.34
N PHE A 26 0.50 10.49 -7.27
CA PHE A 26 -0.36 9.72 -6.39
C PHE A 26 -0.65 8.34 -7.00
N HIS A 27 -0.25 7.27 -6.32
CA HIS A 27 -0.34 5.91 -6.85
C HIS A 27 -1.60 5.19 -6.40
N HIS A 28 -1.87 5.11 -5.11
CA HIS A 28 -2.97 4.31 -4.58
C HIS A 28 -3.59 4.84 -3.30
N VAL A 29 -4.78 4.34 -3.00
CA VAL A 29 -5.38 4.37 -1.66
C VAL A 29 -5.40 2.94 -1.12
N ALA A 30 -4.99 2.77 0.13
CA ALA A 30 -5.01 1.49 0.82
C ALA A 30 -6.27 1.36 1.68
N LEU A 31 -6.94 0.22 1.58
CA LEU A 31 -8.17 -0.11 2.31
C LEU A 31 -7.99 -1.43 3.05
N ALA A 32 -8.49 -1.49 4.28
CA ALA A 32 -8.56 -2.71 5.06
C ALA A 32 -9.95 -2.85 5.67
N PHE A 33 -10.73 -3.76 5.13
CA PHE A 33 -12.05 -4.07 5.66
C PHE A 33 -12.44 -5.50 5.31
N GLY A 34 -12.96 -6.22 6.30
CA GLY A 34 -13.37 -7.61 6.13
C GLY A 34 -12.22 -8.56 5.81
N ASP A 35 -12.55 -9.66 5.19
CA ASP A 35 -11.60 -10.66 4.73
C ASP A 35 -10.94 -10.20 3.42
N HIS A 36 -9.60 -10.21 3.39
CA HIS A 36 -8.80 -9.77 2.25
C HIS A 36 -9.21 -10.47 0.94
N ASP A 37 -9.24 -11.81 0.95
CA ASP A 37 -9.49 -12.60 -0.25
C ASP A 37 -10.91 -12.39 -0.78
N GLN A 38 -11.87 -12.28 0.13
CA GLN A 38 -13.26 -11.98 -0.22
C GLN A 38 -13.39 -10.59 -0.87
N GLN A 39 -12.69 -9.59 -0.35
CA GLN A 39 -12.71 -8.25 -0.93
C GLN A 39 -12.04 -8.23 -2.30
N VAL A 40 -10.89 -8.86 -2.46
CA VAL A 40 -10.22 -8.99 -3.76
C VAL A 40 -11.13 -9.66 -4.79
N GLN A 41 -11.79 -10.77 -4.44
CA GLN A 41 -12.75 -11.44 -5.32
C GLN A 41 -13.92 -10.54 -5.70
N ARG A 42 -14.43 -9.75 -4.76
CA ARG A 42 -15.52 -8.79 -5.02
C ARG A 42 -15.12 -7.73 -6.05
N PHE A 43 -13.94 -7.14 -5.89
CA PHE A 43 -13.43 -6.16 -6.84
C PHE A 43 -13.17 -6.78 -8.23
N ASN A 44 -12.59 -7.99 -8.27
CA ASN A 44 -12.37 -8.71 -9.54
C ASN A 44 -13.70 -9.01 -10.23
N ALA A 45 -14.75 -9.38 -9.50
CA ALA A 45 -16.09 -9.61 -10.06
C ALA A 45 -16.74 -8.32 -10.61
N LEU A 46 -16.33 -7.15 -10.14
CA LEU A 46 -16.73 -5.85 -10.66
C LEU A 46 -15.88 -5.40 -11.88
N GLY A 47 -14.91 -6.21 -12.30
CA GLY A 47 -14.05 -5.93 -13.44
C GLY A 47 -12.71 -5.25 -13.12
N TYR A 48 -12.39 -5.04 -11.85
CA TYR A 48 -11.11 -4.47 -11.43
C TYR A 48 -10.09 -5.59 -11.22
N ALA A 49 -9.17 -5.74 -12.16
CA ALA A 49 -8.17 -6.82 -12.14
C ALA A 49 -7.16 -6.65 -11.00
N SER A 50 -6.74 -7.76 -10.42
CA SER A 50 -5.57 -7.81 -9.53
C SER A 50 -4.30 -7.69 -10.38
N VAL A 51 -3.49 -6.66 -10.16
CA VAL A 51 -2.26 -6.41 -10.93
C VAL A 51 -1.00 -6.84 -10.18
N THR A 52 -1.01 -6.79 -8.88
CA THR A 52 0.10 -7.24 -8.03
C THR A 52 -0.43 -7.74 -6.70
N SER A 53 0.12 -8.87 -6.23
CA SER A 53 -0.16 -9.40 -4.89
C SER A 53 1.14 -9.86 -4.26
N PHE A 54 1.31 -9.61 -2.97
CA PHE A 54 2.44 -10.09 -2.21
C PHE A 54 2.03 -10.47 -0.78
N LYS A 55 2.86 -11.29 -0.15
CA LYS A 55 2.73 -11.64 1.27
C LYS A 55 4.12 -11.82 1.86
N THR A 56 4.36 -11.20 3.01
CA THR A 56 5.63 -11.34 3.76
C THR A 56 5.62 -12.59 4.63
N ALA A 57 6.80 -12.96 5.14
CA ALA A 57 6.94 -14.09 6.06
C ALA A 57 6.15 -13.87 7.37
N GLU A 58 5.99 -12.61 7.81
CA GLU A 58 5.22 -12.22 8.98
C GLU A 58 3.70 -12.18 8.73
N GLY A 59 3.26 -12.57 7.51
CA GLY A 59 1.86 -12.62 7.12
C GLY A 59 1.24 -11.26 6.75
N ARG A 60 2.02 -10.19 6.68
CA ARG A 60 1.58 -8.93 6.05
C ARG A 60 1.49 -9.13 4.55
N GLY A 61 0.58 -8.45 3.91
CA GLY A 61 0.45 -8.56 2.47
C GLY A 61 -0.64 -7.66 1.93
N ALA A 62 -0.63 -7.51 0.62
CA ALA A 62 -1.61 -6.70 -0.08
C ALA A 62 -1.83 -7.18 -1.50
N THR A 63 -2.96 -6.76 -2.06
CA THR A 63 -3.27 -6.90 -3.49
C THR A 63 -3.62 -5.52 -4.04
N TYR A 64 -2.92 -5.11 -5.08
CA TYR A 64 -3.25 -3.92 -5.86
C TYR A 64 -4.26 -4.27 -6.96
N LEU A 65 -5.28 -3.46 -7.06
CA LEU A 65 -6.39 -3.59 -8.02
C LEU A 65 -6.33 -2.42 -9.01
N ASP A 66 -6.55 -2.72 -10.29
CA ASP A 66 -6.61 -1.70 -11.34
C ASP A 66 -7.95 -0.96 -11.30
N THR A 67 -8.00 0.08 -10.51
CA THR A 67 -9.13 1.01 -10.41
C THR A 67 -8.83 2.36 -11.08
N VAL A 68 -7.69 2.47 -11.77
CA VAL A 68 -7.18 3.73 -12.33
C VAL A 68 -8.16 4.40 -13.27
N ALA A 69 -8.75 3.66 -14.20
CA ALA A 69 -9.71 4.20 -15.15
C ALA A 69 -11.00 4.71 -14.48
N ALA A 70 -11.39 4.12 -13.35
CA ALA A 70 -12.62 4.46 -12.65
C ALA A 70 -12.47 5.65 -11.70
N ILE A 71 -11.38 5.69 -10.94
CA ILE A 71 -11.19 6.65 -9.84
C ILE A 71 -9.85 7.40 -9.85
N GLY A 72 -9.04 7.22 -10.89
CA GLY A 72 -7.79 7.96 -11.09
C GLY A 72 -6.57 7.43 -10.35
N HIS A 73 -6.70 6.38 -9.53
CA HIS A 73 -5.62 5.74 -8.79
C HIS A 73 -5.88 4.25 -8.62
N ALA A 74 -4.85 3.47 -8.27
CA ALA A 74 -5.02 2.08 -7.87
C ALA A 74 -5.67 1.98 -6.48
N THR A 75 -6.30 0.84 -6.19
CA THR A 75 -6.78 0.48 -4.86
C THR A 75 -5.93 -0.66 -4.31
N GLU A 76 -5.39 -0.50 -3.13
CA GLU A 76 -4.73 -1.57 -2.39
C GLU A 76 -5.68 -2.15 -1.35
N ILE A 77 -5.85 -3.48 -1.36
CA ILE A 77 -6.50 -4.21 -0.26
C ILE A 77 -5.41 -4.92 0.50
N TYR A 78 -5.21 -4.59 1.78
CA TYR A 78 -4.15 -5.17 2.59
C TYR A 78 -4.67 -6.10 3.69
N ILE A 79 -3.82 -7.05 4.08
CA ILE A 79 -4.10 -8.02 5.14
C ILE A 79 -3.83 -7.35 6.48
N VAL A 80 -4.85 -7.26 7.33
CA VAL A 80 -4.71 -6.80 8.72
C VAL A 80 -4.30 -7.95 9.59
N ASN A 81 -3.19 -7.78 10.30
CA ASN A 81 -2.71 -8.68 11.35
C ASN A 81 -2.06 -7.89 12.49
N ASP A 82 -1.72 -8.57 13.58
CA ASP A 82 -1.16 -7.93 14.77
C ASP A 82 0.14 -7.16 14.47
N SER A 83 1.01 -7.69 13.60
CA SER A 83 2.26 -7.03 13.19
C SER A 83 2.02 -5.69 12.46
N LEU A 84 0.98 -5.61 11.64
CA LEU A 84 0.61 -4.37 10.97
C LEU A 84 -0.02 -3.36 11.94
N ILE A 85 -0.86 -3.83 12.85
CA ILE A 85 -1.46 -2.99 13.89
C ILE A 85 -0.38 -2.38 14.78
N GLU A 86 0.62 -3.18 15.18
CA GLU A 86 1.76 -2.72 15.97
C GLU A 86 2.59 -1.67 15.20
N LEU A 87 2.89 -1.91 13.92
CA LEU A 87 3.57 -0.95 13.06
C LEU A 87 2.83 0.40 13.03
N TYR A 88 1.52 0.38 12.83
CA TYR A 88 0.70 1.59 12.77
C TYR A 88 0.63 2.32 14.13
N ALA A 89 0.60 1.57 15.24
CA ALA A 89 0.66 2.15 16.57
C ALA A 89 2.01 2.84 16.81
N ASN A 90 3.12 2.21 16.40
CA ASN A 90 4.46 2.78 16.53
C ASN A 90 4.62 4.07 15.72
N VAL A 91 4.16 4.09 14.46
CA VAL A 91 4.17 5.29 13.62
C VAL A 91 3.34 6.42 14.24
N ARG A 92 2.16 6.10 14.77
CA ARG A 92 1.30 7.09 15.45
C ARG A 92 1.98 7.65 16.68
N ASN A 93 2.48 6.80 17.57
CA ASN A 93 3.17 7.19 18.80
C ASN A 93 4.39 8.07 18.49
N ALA A 94 5.17 7.72 17.46
CA ALA A 94 6.31 8.53 17.04
C ALA A 94 5.89 9.92 16.57
N ALA A 95 4.80 10.01 15.81
CA ALA A 95 4.27 11.29 15.32
C ALA A 95 3.70 12.16 16.45
N GLU A 96 2.92 11.57 17.36
CA GLU A 96 2.30 12.29 18.50
C GLU A 96 3.34 12.81 19.51
N ASN A 97 4.45 12.10 19.68
CA ASN A 97 5.52 12.46 20.62
C ASN A 97 6.72 13.13 19.94
N TRP A 98 6.59 13.53 18.67
CA TRP A 98 7.67 14.16 17.94
C TRP A 98 8.01 15.56 18.51
N ASN A 99 9.27 15.75 18.85
CA ASN A 99 9.79 16.98 19.45
C ASN A 99 10.33 18.00 18.42
N GLY A 100 10.08 17.78 17.12
CA GLY A 100 10.60 18.63 16.04
C GLY A 100 12.01 18.27 15.57
N GLN A 101 12.61 17.23 16.11
CA GLN A 101 13.94 16.72 15.75
C GLN A 101 13.84 15.24 15.34
N HIS A 102 14.86 14.74 14.61
CA HIS A 102 14.91 13.33 14.18
C HIS A 102 13.65 12.89 13.41
N LEU A 103 13.52 13.41 12.19
CA LEU A 103 12.37 13.15 11.31
C LEU A 103 12.30 11.68 10.86
N ILE A 104 13.44 11.00 10.78
CA ILE A 104 13.54 9.61 10.33
C ILE A 104 13.79 8.73 11.56
N ILE A 105 12.98 7.71 11.71
CA ILE A 105 13.09 6.68 12.75
C ILE A 105 13.11 5.33 12.05
N ASP A 106 14.15 4.55 12.30
CA ASP A 106 14.22 3.16 11.85
C ASP A 106 13.34 2.29 12.75
N LEU A 107 12.46 1.53 12.13
CA LEU A 107 11.48 0.65 12.80
C LEU A 107 11.93 -0.80 12.78
#